data_66ad3a13f4fd6197c4b4f74ffc1b92a5
#
_entry.id   66ad3a13f4fd6197c4b4f74ffc1b92a5
#
_cell.length_a   1.000
_cell.length_b   1.000
_cell.length_c   1.000
_cell.angle_alpha   90.00
_cell.angle_beta   90.00
_cell.angle_gamma   90.00
#
_symmetry.space_group_name_H-M   'P 1'
#
loop_
_entity.id
_entity.type
_entity.pdbx_description
1 polymer ?
#
loop_
_entity_poly.entity_id
_entity_poly.type
_entity_poly.pdbx_seq_one_letter_code
_entity_poly.pdbx_strand_id
1 'polypeptide(L)'
;MNMQPQLDMDLENKYLLLTPGPLSTSVTVRRAMQKDWCTWDQEYNSLVQDIRSRLVNLATSQTEKYTAVLMQGSGSFAVESVLGSAIPRDGKILIINNGAYGARMVQMARCLNIEVVELNYLETQTPDLQEIERVLEDKTISHVACVHCETTTGILNPIQDIGRLVKAAGKIWIVDAMSSFGGVPMDMAELEIDFLISSANKCIQGVPGFGFILAKRDCLEACKGLARSVSLDLYDQWNTMEQHNGKWRFTSPTHVVRAFYQALLELETEGGVAARYQRYLQNQQTLSKGMQQLGFELVLGEECLQSPIITTFLYPTAEKFSFQSFYETLKKSGYVIYPGKVTDLNCFRIGNIGEVYIHDIEGLLAAIASYCESHLNQAVTA
;
A
#
# COMPACT_ATOMS: atom_id res chain seq x y z
N MET A 1 -14.99 3.59 40.47
CA MET A 1 -13.93 2.69 39.98
C MET A 1 -13.59 3.10 38.58
N ASN A 2 -12.37 3.52 38.34
CA ASN A 2 -11.93 4.00 37.01
C ASN A 2 -11.71 2.79 36.13
N MET A 3 -12.68 2.41 35.30
CA MET A 3 -12.57 1.29 34.32
C MET A 3 -11.68 1.64 33.11
N GLN A 4 -11.26 2.91 32.97
CA GLN A 4 -10.48 3.39 31.84
C GLN A 4 -9.08 2.74 31.67
N PRO A 5 -8.29 2.52 32.73
CA PRO A 5 -6.98 1.84 32.59
C PRO A 5 -7.08 0.39 32.13
N GLN A 6 -8.13 -0.32 32.49
CA GLN A 6 -8.31 -1.74 32.12
C GLN A 6 -8.77 -1.91 30.67
N LEU A 7 -9.62 -1.01 30.17
CA LEU A 7 -10.01 -0.95 28.76
C LEU A 7 -8.82 -0.61 27.84
N ASP A 8 -7.86 0.18 28.31
CA ASP A 8 -6.66 0.51 27.53
C ASP A 8 -5.68 -0.67 27.46
N MET A 9 -5.54 -1.45 28.51
CA MET A 9 -4.72 -2.68 28.49
C MET A 9 -5.26 -3.74 27.51
N ASP A 10 -6.58 -3.84 27.34
CA ASP A 10 -7.21 -4.75 26.38
C ASP A 10 -7.02 -4.30 24.93
N LEU A 11 -6.63 -3.04 24.70
CA LEU A 11 -6.34 -2.51 23.36
C LEU A 11 -4.85 -2.57 22.99
N GLU A 12 -3.95 -2.98 23.87
CA GLU A 12 -2.54 -3.15 23.56
C GLU A 12 -2.30 -4.31 22.61
N ASN A 13 -1.39 -4.13 21.67
CA ASN A 13 -0.99 -5.21 20.77
C ASN A 13 -0.11 -6.21 21.54
N LYS A 14 -0.38 -7.49 21.37
CA LYS A 14 0.43 -8.56 21.96
C LYS A 14 1.86 -8.59 21.42
N TYR A 15 2.05 -8.12 20.20
CA TYR A 15 3.32 -8.04 19.49
C TYR A 15 3.28 -6.95 18.43
N LEU A 16 4.44 -6.46 18.03
CA LEU A 16 4.61 -5.50 16.96
C LEU A 16 4.57 -6.20 15.61
N LEU A 17 3.73 -5.72 14.70
CA LEU A 17 3.60 -6.26 13.34
C LEU A 17 4.57 -5.55 12.40
N LEU A 18 5.70 -6.17 12.11
CA LEU A 18 6.69 -5.73 11.14
C LEU A 18 6.43 -6.37 9.76
N THR A 19 5.28 -6.05 9.21
CA THR A 19 4.70 -6.64 8.00
C THR A 19 4.41 -5.58 6.94
N PRO A 20 4.16 -5.96 5.67
CA PRO A 20 3.77 -4.99 4.63
C PRO A 20 2.30 -4.51 4.75
N GLY A 21 1.62 -4.87 5.81
CA GLY A 21 0.20 -4.63 6.11
C GLY A 21 -0.66 -5.91 6.00
N PRO A 22 -1.58 -6.12 6.96
CA PRO A 22 -1.94 -5.22 8.08
C PRO A 22 -0.76 -4.96 9.02
N LEU A 23 -0.77 -3.78 9.64
CA LEU A 23 0.30 -3.24 10.47
C LEU A 23 -0.16 -3.00 11.91
N SER A 24 0.77 -2.71 12.81
CA SER A 24 0.43 -2.22 14.15
C SER A 24 -0.11 -0.79 14.07
N THR A 25 -1.33 -0.59 14.57
CA THR A 25 -1.98 0.73 14.67
C THR A 25 -1.82 1.30 16.07
N SER A 26 -1.99 2.60 16.23
CA SER A 26 -2.02 3.26 17.54
C SER A 26 -3.22 2.80 18.38
N VAL A 27 -3.14 2.98 19.69
CA VAL A 27 -4.27 2.71 20.61
C VAL A 27 -5.48 3.57 20.27
N THR A 28 -5.27 4.82 19.85
CA THR A 28 -6.34 5.76 19.51
C THR A 28 -7.09 5.37 18.24
N VAL A 29 -6.43 4.83 17.25
CA VAL A 29 -7.05 4.23 16.05
C VAL A 29 -7.92 3.02 16.44
N ARG A 30 -7.42 2.12 17.29
CA ARG A 30 -8.20 0.97 17.76
C ARG A 30 -9.39 1.37 18.62
N ARG A 31 -9.23 2.37 19.50
CA ARG A 31 -10.31 2.93 20.35
C ARG A 31 -11.41 3.57 19.51
N ALA A 32 -11.07 4.17 18.36
CA ALA A 32 -12.05 4.79 17.47
C ALA A 32 -13.09 3.82 16.91
N MET A 33 -12.83 2.50 16.94
CA MET A 33 -13.77 1.46 16.51
C MET A 33 -14.81 1.07 17.56
N GLN A 34 -14.76 1.59 18.78
CA GLN A 34 -15.61 1.13 19.89
C GLN A 34 -17.04 1.71 19.90
N LYS A 35 -17.41 2.50 18.89
CA LYS A 35 -18.74 3.10 18.77
C LYS A 35 -19.43 2.66 17.49
N ASP A 36 -20.72 2.33 17.60
CA ASP A 36 -21.59 2.10 16.47
C ASP A 36 -21.98 3.41 15.80
N TRP A 37 -22.12 3.37 14.47
CA TRP A 37 -22.46 4.52 13.63
C TRP A 37 -23.58 4.19 12.67
N CYS A 38 -24.52 5.10 12.51
CA CYS A 38 -25.61 4.95 11.56
C CYS A 38 -25.22 5.53 10.20
N THR A 39 -25.27 4.70 9.15
CA THR A 39 -24.91 5.10 7.76
C THR A 39 -25.89 6.06 7.11
N TRP A 40 -27.06 6.29 7.75
CA TRP A 40 -28.05 7.29 7.32
C TRP A 40 -27.81 8.67 7.96
N ASP A 41 -27.04 8.72 9.05
CA ASP A 41 -26.83 9.93 9.84
C ASP A 41 -25.90 10.91 9.13
N GLN A 42 -26.24 12.20 9.24
CA GLN A 42 -25.42 13.28 8.67
C GLN A 42 -24.04 13.38 9.31
N GLU A 43 -23.92 13.10 10.62
CA GLU A 43 -22.62 13.10 11.30
C GLU A 43 -21.66 12.09 10.65
N TYR A 44 -22.12 10.87 10.41
CA TYR A 44 -21.31 9.85 9.74
C TYR A 44 -20.99 10.22 8.29
N ASN A 45 -21.97 10.68 7.53
CA ASN A 45 -21.77 11.06 6.13
C ASN A 45 -20.83 12.27 6.00
N SER A 46 -20.91 13.25 6.89
CA SER A 46 -19.99 14.39 6.94
C SER A 46 -18.55 13.95 7.28
N LEU A 47 -18.39 12.97 8.19
CA LEU A 47 -17.09 12.37 8.47
C LEU A 47 -16.50 11.67 7.23
N VAL A 48 -17.33 10.94 6.48
CA VAL A 48 -16.90 10.33 5.19
C VAL A 48 -16.47 11.40 4.19
N GLN A 49 -17.23 12.49 4.10
CA GLN A 49 -16.88 13.59 3.19
C GLN A 49 -15.58 14.30 3.62
N ASP A 50 -15.34 14.46 4.92
CA ASP A 50 -14.08 15.02 5.41
C ASP A 50 -12.90 14.08 5.12
N ILE A 51 -13.06 12.76 5.28
CA ILE A 51 -12.05 11.77 4.83
C ILE A 51 -11.71 11.96 3.34
N ARG A 52 -12.73 12.10 2.47
CA ARG A 52 -12.53 12.28 1.03
C ARG A 52 -11.72 13.56 0.74
N SER A 53 -12.07 14.66 1.41
CA SER A 53 -11.37 15.94 1.26
C SER A 53 -9.92 15.84 1.73
N ARG A 54 -9.64 15.22 2.89
CA ARG A 54 -8.29 15.01 3.41
C ARG A 54 -7.45 14.15 2.48
N LEU A 55 -8.01 13.08 1.93
CA LEU A 55 -7.32 12.22 0.96
C LEU A 55 -6.91 12.98 -0.30
N VAL A 56 -7.78 13.84 -0.83
CA VAL A 56 -7.45 14.69 -2.00
C VAL A 56 -6.35 15.68 -1.63
N ASN A 57 -6.43 16.34 -0.47
CA ASN A 57 -5.40 17.27 0.00
C ASN A 57 -4.03 16.60 0.22
N LEU A 58 -4.00 15.32 0.61
CA LEU A 58 -2.77 14.53 0.72
C LEU A 58 -2.19 14.13 -0.64
N ALA A 59 -3.04 14.04 -1.66
CA ALA A 59 -2.68 13.51 -2.97
C ALA A 59 -2.18 14.57 -3.93
N THR A 60 -2.62 15.82 -3.81
CA THR A 60 -2.31 16.87 -4.79
C THR A 60 -2.62 18.27 -4.29
N SER A 61 -1.88 19.24 -4.83
CA SER A 61 -2.15 20.67 -4.69
C SER A 61 -3.31 21.17 -5.57
N GLN A 62 -3.70 20.44 -6.63
CA GLN A 62 -4.78 20.79 -7.56
C GLN A 62 -6.10 20.09 -7.18
N THR A 63 -6.56 20.33 -5.97
CA THR A 63 -7.66 19.60 -5.33
C THR A 63 -9.00 19.65 -6.09
N GLU A 64 -9.25 20.72 -6.83
CA GLU A 64 -10.47 20.91 -7.63
C GLU A 64 -10.57 19.94 -8.81
N LYS A 65 -9.43 19.43 -9.30
CA LYS A 65 -9.38 18.50 -10.44
C LYS A 65 -9.54 17.04 -10.04
N TYR A 66 -9.42 16.73 -8.74
CA TYR A 66 -9.40 15.37 -8.24
C TYR A 66 -10.51 15.11 -7.23
N THR A 67 -10.81 13.85 -7.02
CA THR A 67 -11.79 13.39 -6.03
C THR A 67 -11.34 12.06 -5.43
N ALA A 68 -11.91 11.71 -4.28
CA ALA A 68 -11.67 10.43 -3.61
C ALA A 68 -12.95 9.59 -3.59
N VAL A 69 -12.80 8.30 -3.88
CA VAL A 69 -13.88 7.31 -3.81
C VAL A 69 -13.48 6.22 -2.83
N LEU A 70 -14.29 5.97 -1.81
CA LEU A 70 -14.06 4.90 -0.85
C LEU A 70 -14.80 3.64 -1.33
N MET A 71 -14.08 2.51 -1.41
CA MET A 71 -14.60 1.24 -1.92
C MET A 71 -14.46 0.15 -0.86
N GLN A 72 -15.56 -0.46 -0.46
CA GLN A 72 -15.56 -1.52 0.54
C GLN A 72 -14.78 -2.75 0.06
N GLY A 73 -14.09 -3.40 0.98
CA GLY A 73 -13.30 -4.59 0.74
C GLY A 73 -11.79 -4.35 0.96
N SER A 74 -10.96 -5.25 0.47
CA SER A 74 -9.50 -5.05 0.50
C SER A 74 -9.05 -4.11 -0.62
N GLY A 75 -7.77 -3.70 -0.59
CA GLY A 75 -7.18 -2.96 -1.71
C GLY A 75 -7.36 -3.63 -3.07
N SER A 76 -7.39 -4.98 -3.12
CA SER A 76 -7.66 -5.72 -4.36
C SER A 76 -9.04 -5.40 -4.96
N PHE A 77 -10.07 -5.18 -4.13
CA PHE A 77 -11.39 -4.74 -4.58
C PHE A 77 -11.35 -3.35 -5.22
N ALA A 78 -10.53 -2.45 -4.68
CA ALA A 78 -10.34 -1.12 -5.26
C ALA A 78 -9.61 -1.19 -6.63
N VAL A 79 -8.59 -2.05 -6.76
CA VAL A 79 -7.92 -2.30 -8.05
C VAL A 79 -8.92 -2.86 -9.08
N GLU A 80 -9.68 -3.89 -8.70
CA GLU A 80 -10.67 -4.51 -9.58
C GLU A 80 -11.79 -3.55 -9.96
N SER A 81 -12.21 -2.66 -9.04
CA SER A 81 -13.18 -1.58 -9.30
C SER A 81 -12.66 -0.62 -10.38
N VAL A 82 -11.41 -0.16 -10.29
CA VAL A 82 -10.81 0.72 -11.31
C VAL A 82 -10.73 0.00 -12.65
N LEU A 83 -10.14 -1.18 -12.71
CA LEU A 83 -10.01 -1.95 -13.95
C LEU A 83 -11.38 -2.22 -14.59
N GLY A 84 -12.34 -2.63 -13.76
CA GLY A 84 -13.69 -2.97 -14.23
C GLY A 84 -14.55 -1.80 -14.64
N SER A 85 -14.25 -0.58 -14.18
CA SER A 85 -15.06 0.61 -14.43
C SER A 85 -14.40 1.63 -15.36
N ALA A 86 -13.06 1.70 -15.42
CA ALA A 86 -12.38 2.71 -16.21
C ALA A 86 -12.12 2.26 -17.66
N ILE A 87 -11.96 0.96 -17.90
CA ILE A 87 -11.57 0.44 -19.21
C ILE A 87 -12.81 0.09 -20.02
N PRO A 88 -13.05 0.71 -21.20
CA PRO A 88 -14.13 0.37 -22.11
C PRO A 88 -14.15 -1.12 -22.51
N ARG A 89 -15.29 -1.60 -23.04
CA ARG A 89 -15.45 -3.02 -23.42
C ARG A 89 -14.45 -3.47 -24.50
N ASP A 90 -14.11 -2.58 -25.40
CA ASP A 90 -13.14 -2.73 -26.47
C ASP A 90 -11.75 -2.16 -26.13
N GLY A 91 -11.57 -1.71 -24.89
CA GLY A 91 -10.31 -1.14 -24.42
C GLY A 91 -9.25 -2.18 -24.14
N LYS A 92 -7.97 -1.81 -24.36
CA LYS A 92 -6.78 -2.61 -24.09
C LYS A 92 -5.92 -1.92 -23.01
N ILE A 93 -5.43 -2.70 -22.07
CA ILE A 93 -4.53 -2.20 -21.02
C ILE A 93 -3.12 -2.78 -21.17
N LEU A 94 -2.12 -1.93 -21.01
CA LEU A 94 -0.74 -2.33 -20.74
C LEU A 94 -0.53 -2.42 -19.22
N ILE A 95 -0.06 -3.57 -18.74
CA ILE A 95 0.31 -3.75 -17.34
C ILE A 95 1.81 -4.01 -17.24
N ILE A 96 2.50 -3.13 -16.51
CA ILE A 96 3.92 -3.26 -16.21
C ILE A 96 4.04 -4.10 -14.94
N ASN A 97 4.62 -5.30 -15.09
CA ASN A 97 4.63 -6.33 -14.07
C ASN A 97 6.06 -6.71 -13.69
N ASN A 98 6.46 -6.42 -12.46
CA ASN A 98 7.71 -6.88 -11.86
C ASN A 98 7.50 -7.46 -10.45
N GLY A 99 6.35 -8.12 -10.23
CA GLY A 99 6.08 -8.77 -8.96
C GLY A 99 4.66 -9.29 -8.79
N ALA A 100 4.38 -9.85 -7.64
CA ALA A 100 3.12 -10.54 -7.36
C ALA A 100 1.87 -9.65 -7.43
N TYR A 101 2.02 -8.34 -7.26
CA TYR A 101 0.86 -7.41 -7.31
C TYR A 101 0.60 -6.96 -8.75
N GLY A 102 1.63 -6.75 -9.57
CA GLY A 102 1.50 -6.57 -11.01
C GLY A 102 0.85 -7.79 -11.66
N ALA A 103 1.33 -8.99 -11.36
CA ALA A 103 0.74 -10.25 -11.85
C ALA A 103 -0.73 -10.42 -11.45
N ARG A 104 -1.11 -9.97 -10.24
CA ARG A 104 -2.51 -9.96 -9.78
C ARG A 104 -3.38 -9.01 -10.60
N MET A 105 -2.88 -7.82 -10.95
CA MET A 105 -3.62 -6.91 -11.85
C MET A 105 -3.88 -7.55 -13.21
N VAL A 106 -2.89 -8.25 -13.77
CA VAL A 106 -3.06 -9.01 -15.02
C VAL A 106 -4.15 -10.06 -14.88
N GLN A 107 -4.14 -10.83 -13.79
CA GLN A 107 -5.17 -11.82 -13.51
C GLN A 107 -6.57 -11.19 -13.42
N MET A 108 -6.71 -10.07 -12.70
CA MET A 108 -7.99 -9.34 -12.57
C MET A 108 -8.48 -8.84 -13.92
N ALA A 109 -7.61 -8.22 -14.73
CA ALA A 109 -7.97 -7.73 -16.05
C ALA A 109 -8.46 -8.86 -16.96
N ARG A 110 -7.79 -10.01 -16.96
CA ARG A 110 -8.20 -11.22 -17.71
C ARG A 110 -9.55 -11.77 -17.23
N CYS A 111 -9.77 -11.84 -15.90
CA CYS A 111 -11.06 -12.26 -15.33
C CYS A 111 -12.21 -11.33 -15.72
N LEU A 112 -11.92 -10.03 -15.88
CA LEU A 112 -12.87 -9.02 -16.34
C LEU A 112 -13.03 -8.98 -17.87
N ASN A 113 -12.42 -9.91 -18.62
CA ASN A 113 -12.40 -9.94 -20.08
C ASN A 113 -11.89 -8.63 -20.69
N ILE A 114 -10.82 -8.09 -20.15
CA ILE A 114 -10.09 -6.94 -20.67
C ILE A 114 -8.90 -7.45 -21.45
N GLU A 115 -8.66 -6.93 -22.66
CA GLU A 115 -7.47 -7.26 -23.45
C GLU A 115 -6.23 -6.67 -22.76
N VAL A 116 -5.22 -7.54 -22.49
CA VAL A 116 -4.03 -7.18 -21.72
C VAL A 116 -2.78 -7.36 -22.56
N VAL A 117 -1.96 -6.31 -22.63
CA VAL A 117 -0.55 -6.38 -22.98
C VAL A 117 0.22 -6.42 -21.67
N GLU A 118 1.09 -7.40 -21.50
CA GLU A 118 1.86 -7.61 -20.28
C GLU A 118 3.35 -7.43 -20.56
N LEU A 119 3.98 -6.45 -19.88
CA LEU A 119 5.43 -6.33 -19.86
C LEU A 119 5.94 -6.94 -18.55
N ASN A 120 6.64 -8.04 -18.67
CA ASN A 120 7.16 -8.80 -17.54
C ASN A 120 8.64 -8.54 -17.32
N TYR A 121 8.99 -8.18 -16.11
CA TYR A 121 10.34 -8.01 -15.61
C TYR A 121 10.57 -8.94 -14.42
N LEU A 122 11.84 -9.22 -14.11
CA LEU A 122 12.17 -9.94 -12.88
C LEU A 122 11.71 -9.13 -11.65
N GLU A 123 11.36 -9.82 -10.57
CA GLU A 123 10.88 -9.20 -9.32
C GLU A 123 11.92 -8.26 -8.68
N THR A 124 13.19 -8.39 -9.06
CA THR A 124 14.31 -7.55 -8.63
C THR A 124 14.76 -6.54 -9.70
N GLN A 125 14.02 -6.38 -10.78
CA GLN A 125 14.39 -5.53 -11.90
C GLN A 125 13.49 -4.31 -12.00
N THR A 126 14.11 -3.14 -12.21
CA THR A 126 13.39 -1.92 -12.59
C THR A 126 12.90 -2.04 -14.05
N PRO A 127 11.64 -1.65 -14.35
CA PRO A 127 11.12 -1.69 -15.71
C PRO A 127 11.95 -0.85 -16.70
N ASP A 128 12.16 -1.39 -17.91
CA ASP A 128 12.91 -0.72 -18.97
C ASP A 128 12.03 0.32 -19.67
N LEU A 129 12.41 1.59 -19.54
CA LEU A 129 11.69 2.73 -20.13
C LEU A 129 11.68 2.70 -21.65
N GLN A 130 12.74 2.22 -22.33
CA GLN A 130 12.80 2.13 -23.78
C GLN A 130 11.83 1.06 -24.31
N GLU A 131 11.72 -0.05 -23.60
CA GLU A 131 10.76 -1.08 -23.94
C GLU A 131 9.31 -0.61 -23.75
N ILE A 132 9.04 0.10 -22.66
CA ILE A 132 7.73 0.70 -22.40
C ILE A 132 7.38 1.70 -23.51
N GLU A 133 8.28 2.60 -23.88
CA GLU A 133 8.07 3.57 -24.95
C GLU A 133 7.71 2.90 -26.27
N ARG A 134 8.45 1.86 -26.67
CA ARG A 134 8.19 1.07 -27.89
C ARG A 134 6.80 0.43 -27.87
N VAL A 135 6.39 -0.16 -26.73
CA VAL A 135 5.07 -0.81 -26.62
C VAL A 135 3.94 0.21 -26.66
N LEU A 136 4.16 1.43 -26.16
CA LEU A 136 3.19 2.53 -26.20
C LEU A 136 2.92 3.08 -27.63
N GLU A 137 3.72 2.72 -28.64
CA GLU A 137 3.42 3.00 -30.05
C GLU A 137 2.14 2.30 -30.52
N ASP A 138 1.72 1.20 -29.87
CA ASP A 138 0.43 0.56 -30.14
C ASP A 138 -0.72 1.48 -29.76
N LYS A 139 -1.39 2.01 -30.81
CA LYS A 139 -2.52 2.93 -30.65
C LYS A 139 -3.78 2.27 -30.09
N THR A 140 -3.84 0.94 -30.06
CA THR A 140 -4.98 0.20 -29.50
C THR A 140 -4.94 0.14 -27.97
N ILE A 141 -3.76 0.34 -27.35
CA ILE A 141 -3.63 0.48 -25.90
C ILE A 141 -4.29 1.80 -25.49
N SER A 142 -5.25 1.74 -24.58
CA SER A 142 -5.95 2.90 -24.05
C SER A 142 -5.51 3.27 -22.63
N HIS A 143 -5.12 2.27 -21.84
CA HIS A 143 -4.77 2.41 -20.43
C HIS A 143 -3.42 1.75 -20.13
N VAL A 144 -2.72 2.29 -19.14
CA VAL A 144 -1.48 1.70 -18.60
C VAL A 144 -1.60 1.61 -17.09
N ALA A 145 -1.17 0.49 -16.51
CA ALA A 145 -1.13 0.30 -15.07
C ALA A 145 0.24 -0.18 -14.58
N CYS A 146 0.66 0.33 -13.42
CA CYS A 146 1.88 -0.09 -12.73
C CYS A 146 1.69 -0.03 -11.21
N VAL A 147 2.35 -0.92 -10.49
CA VAL A 147 2.50 -0.84 -9.04
C VAL A 147 3.63 0.13 -8.70
N HIS A 148 3.42 1.10 -7.82
CA HIS A 148 4.48 2.01 -7.38
C HIS A 148 5.47 1.32 -6.44
N CYS A 149 4.97 0.70 -5.37
CA CYS A 149 5.80 -0.06 -4.43
C CYS A 149 5.42 -1.54 -4.49
N GLU A 150 6.24 -2.34 -5.18
CA GLU A 150 6.04 -3.78 -5.29
C GLU A 150 6.59 -4.47 -4.03
N THR A 151 5.70 -4.80 -3.11
CA THR A 151 6.08 -5.38 -1.80
C THR A 151 6.46 -6.87 -1.85
N THR A 152 6.55 -7.45 -3.02
CA THR A 152 7.21 -8.75 -3.23
C THR A 152 8.67 -8.66 -2.77
N THR A 153 9.36 -7.60 -3.18
CA THR A 153 10.78 -7.32 -2.87
C THR A 153 11.00 -6.05 -2.05
N GLY A 154 10.15 -5.04 -2.25
CA GLY A 154 10.31 -3.70 -1.70
C GLY A 154 10.81 -2.68 -2.73
N ILE A 155 10.83 -3.02 -4.02
CA ILE A 155 11.26 -2.10 -5.09
C ILE A 155 10.25 -0.97 -5.29
N LEU A 156 10.75 0.26 -5.48
CA LEU A 156 9.96 1.39 -5.97
C LEU A 156 10.11 1.50 -7.49
N ASN A 157 9.02 1.41 -8.21
CA ASN A 157 9.00 1.62 -9.65
C ASN A 157 9.05 3.12 -9.98
N PRO A 158 9.73 3.53 -11.07
CA PRO A 158 9.91 4.92 -11.46
C PRO A 158 8.64 5.49 -12.11
N ILE A 159 7.55 5.63 -11.33
CA ILE A 159 6.23 6.04 -11.82
C ILE A 159 6.23 7.43 -12.47
N GLN A 160 7.18 8.30 -12.12
CA GLN A 160 7.32 9.61 -12.74
C GLN A 160 7.78 9.48 -14.20
N ASP A 161 8.82 8.68 -14.45
CA ASP A 161 9.35 8.52 -15.81
C ASP A 161 8.41 7.70 -16.69
N ILE A 162 7.84 6.63 -16.12
CA ILE A 162 6.78 5.84 -16.78
C ILE A 162 5.57 6.73 -17.11
N GLY A 163 5.11 7.54 -16.16
CA GLY A 163 3.97 8.44 -16.35
C GLY A 163 4.18 9.43 -17.48
N ARG A 164 5.39 10.02 -17.62
CA ARG A 164 5.71 10.89 -18.74
C ARG A 164 5.56 10.20 -20.10
N LEU A 165 6.02 8.95 -20.24
CA LEU A 165 5.86 8.17 -21.46
C LEU A 165 4.38 7.86 -21.74
N VAL A 166 3.64 7.46 -20.72
CA VAL A 166 2.20 7.15 -20.81
C VAL A 166 1.42 8.38 -21.26
N LYS A 167 1.67 9.55 -20.66
CA LYS A 167 0.97 10.80 -20.99
C LYS A 167 1.38 11.34 -22.36
N ALA A 168 2.66 11.24 -22.73
CA ALA A 168 3.12 11.58 -24.07
C ALA A 168 2.44 10.72 -25.16
N ALA A 169 2.13 9.45 -24.86
CA ALA A 169 1.36 8.57 -25.73
C ALA A 169 -0.16 8.81 -25.69
N GLY A 170 -0.67 9.74 -24.86
CA GLY A 170 -2.08 10.08 -24.70
C GLY A 170 -2.92 9.00 -24.03
N LYS A 171 -2.32 8.17 -23.17
CA LYS A 171 -3.00 7.06 -22.48
C LYS A 171 -3.47 7.48 -21.07
N ILE A 172 -4.43 6.71 -20.53
CA ILE A 172 -4.88 6.82 -19.13
C ILE A 172 -3.84 6.14 -18.22
N TRP A 173 -3.41 6.85 -17.18
CA TRP A 173 -2.40 6.39 -16.23
C TRP A 173 -3.02 5.92 -14.92
N ILE A 174 -2.86 4.63 -14.60
CA ILE A 174 -3.36 3.99 -13.38
C ILE A 174 -2.15 3.56 -12.53
N VAL A 175 -2.09 4.06 -11.30
CA VAL A 175 -1.02 3.72 -10.35
C VAL A 175 -1.60 2.99 -9.15
N ASP A 176 -1.16 1.74 -8.95
CA ASP A 176 -1.37 1.06 -7.67
C ASP A 176 -0.32 1.55 -6.67
N ALA A 177 -0.70 2.52 -5.86
CA ALA A 177 0.09 3.05 -4.76
C ALA A 177 -0.35 2.46 -3.40
N MET A 178 -0.83 1.22 -3.42
CA MET A 178 -1.39 0.53 -2.25
C MET A 178 -0.51 0.65 -1.02
N SER A 179 0.77 0.38 -1.18
CA SER A 179 1.73 0.32 -0.08
C SER A 179 2.53 1.61 0.11
N SER A 180 2.45 2.56 -0.81
CA SER A 180 3.29 3.78 -0.80
C SER A 180 2.54 5.06 -0.49
N PHE A 181 1.24 5.16 -0.84
CA PHE A 181 0.46 6.38 -0.59
C PHE A 181 0.35 6.69 0.90
N GLY A 182 0.66 7.92 1.25
CA GLY A 182 0.70 8.40 2.64
C GLY A 182 2.00 8.09 3.39
N GLY A 183 2.94 7.35 2.76
CA GLY A 183 4.26 7.04 3.32
C GLY A 183 5.42 7.40 2.42
N VAL A 184 5.17 7.60 1.12
CA VAL A 184 6.14 8.10 0.14
C VAL A 184 5.56 9.38 -0.48
N PRO A 185 6.29 10.51 -0.47
CA PRO A 185 5.81 11.76 -1.06
C PRO A 185 5.48 11.61 -2.54
N MET A 186 4.34 12.13 -2.95
CA MET A 186 3.90 12.20 -4.36
C MET A 186 2.82 13.27 -4.52
N ASP A 187 2.76 13.91 -5.68
CA ASP A 187 1.63 14.77 -6.11
C ASP A 187 1.06 14.21 -7.41
N MET A 188 -0.22 13.84 -7.39
CA MET A 188 -0.89 13.23 -8.54
C MET A 188 -0.94 14.14 -9.77
N ALA A 189 -1.06 15.45 -9.58
CA ALA A 189 -1.10 16.41 -10.68
C ALA A 189 0.27 16.56 -11.34
N GLU A 190 1.36 16.59 -10.56
CA GLU A 190 2.72 16.63 -11.07
C GLU A 190 3.11 15.34 -11.80
N LEU A 191 2.63 14.19 -11.29
CA LEU A 191 2.84 12.87 -11.88
C LEU A 191 1.82 12.52 -12.97
N GLU A 192 0.88 13.43 -13.26
CA GLU A 192 -0.21 13.28 -14.22
C GLU A 192 -1.01 11.96 -14.08
N ILE A 193 -1.16 11.48 -12.83
CA ILE A 193 -1.90 10.25 -12.53
C ILE A 193 -3.40 10.48 -12.69
N ASP A 194 -4.06 9.64 -13.49
CA ASP A 194 -5.51 9.70 -13.68
C ASP A 194 -6.27 8.91 -12.61
N PHE A 195 -5.75 7.73 -12.20
CA PHE A 195 -6.28 6.94 -11.10
C PHE A 195 -5.15 6.44 -10.21
N LEU A 196 -5.22 6.75 -8.92
CA LEU A 196 -4.33 6.23 -7.89
C LEU A 196 -5.15 5.37 -6.92
N ILE A 197 -4.65 4.19 -6.59
CA ILE A 197 -5.36 3.21 -5.77
C ILE A 197 -4.56 2.96 -4.50
N SER A 198 -5.26 2.98 -3.34
CA SER A 198 -4.66 2.64 -2.06
C SER A 198 -5.68 2.01 -1.10
N SER A 199 -5.28 1.74 0.14
CA SER A 199 -6.16 1.14 1.15
C SER A 199 -5.92 1.69 2.56
N ALA A 200 -6.92 1.53 3.41
CA ALA A 200 -6.92 2.08 4.76
C ALA A 200 -5.79 1.54 5.65
N ASN A 201 -5.39 0.29 5.46
CA ASN A 201 -4.49 -0.47 6.35
C ASN A 201 -3.01 -0.45 5.94
N LYS A 202 -2.58 0.58 5.21
CA LYS A 202 -1.19 0.76 4.77
C LYS A 202 -0.59 2.00 5.42
N CYS A 203 0.15 2.82 4.70
CA CYS A 203 0.88 3.95 5.25
C CYS A 203 0.05 5.01 5.98
N ILE A 204 -1.26 5.10 5.74
CA ILE A 204 -2.15 5.95 6.56
C ILE A 204 -2.34 5.38 7.97
N GLN A 205 -2.05 4.08 8.19
CA GLN A 205 -2.12 3.39 9.49
C GLN A 205 -3.54 3.20 10.04
N GLY A 206 -4.53 3.09 9.15
CA GLY A 206 -5.85 2.59 9.52
C GLY A 206 -5.90 1.07 9.62
N VAL A 207 -7.10 0.53 9.76
CA VAL A 207 -7.36 -0.92 9.86
C VAL A 207 -7.93 -1.46 8.54
N PRO A 208 -7.80 -2.78 8.24
CA PRO A 208 -8.37 -3.39 7.05
C PRO A 208 -9.89 -3.25 6.97
N GLY A 209 -10.46 -3.08 5.76
CA GLY A 209 -11.92 -3.11 5.53
C GLY A 209 -12.39 -2.29 4.34
N PHE A 210 -11.60 -1.34 3.84
CA PHE A 210 -11.87 -0.65 2.58
C PHE A 210 -10.59 -0.20 1.87
N GLY A 211 -10.68 -0.09 0.54
CA GLY A 211 -9.75 0.62 -0.28
C GLY A 211 -10.30 1.99 -0.70
N PHE A 212 -9.45 2.82 -1.26
CA PHE A 212 -9.88 4.08 -1.83
C PHE A 212 -9.16 4.36 -3.15
N ILE A 213 -9.83 5.12 -3.98
CA ILE A 213 -9.35 5.55 -5.28
C ILE A 213 -9.33 7.07 -5.28
N LEU A 214 -8.21 7.64 -5.63
CA LEU A 214 -8.07 9.04 -5.98
C LEU A 214 -8.08 9.14 -7.49
N ALA A 215 -8.96 9.95 -8.04
CA ALA A 215 -9.18 9.99 -9.47
C ALA A 215 -9.31 11.43 -9.98
N LYS A 216 -8.80 11.66 -11.18
CA LYS A 216 -9.09 12.86 -11.93
C LYS A 216 -10.57 12.87 -12.29
N ARG A 217 -11.27 13.98 -12.01
CA ARG A 217 -12.74 14.05 -12.15
C ARG A 217 -13.21 13.70 -13.56
N ASP A 218 -12.58 14.28 -14.58
CA ASP A 218 -12.94 14.03 -15.98
C ASP A 218 -12.81 12.54 -16.36
N CYS A 219 -11.75 11.89 -15.88
CA CYS A 219 -11.52 10.47 -16.14
C CYS A 219 -12.55 9.59 -15.41
N LEU A 220 -12.97 10.00 -14.22
CA LEU A 220 -14.00 9.29 -13.45
C LEU A 220 -15.39 9.49 -14.05
N GLU A 221 -15.73 10.69 -14.55
CA GLU A 221 -16.96 10.94 -15.28
C GLU A 221 -17.06 10.08 -16.55
N ALA A 222 -15.94 9.88 -17.25
CA ALA A 222 -15.87 9.00 -18.42
C ALA A 222 -16.14 7.51 -18.10
N CYS A 223 -16.06 7.10 -16.82
CA CYS A 223 -16.39 5.72 -16.39
C CYS A 223 -17.89 5.41 -16.38
N LYS A 224 -18.77 6.39 -16.60
CA LYS A 224 -20.22 6.21 -16.52
C LYS A 224 -20.72 5.10 -17.45
N GLY A 225 -21.34 4.07 -16.84
CA GLY A 225 -21.94 2.95 -17.59
C GLY A 225 -20.94 1.91 -18.13
N LEU A 226 -19.64 2.04 -17.80
CA LEU A 226 -18.61 1.08 -18.24
C LEU A 226 -18.45 -0.11 -17.26
N ALA A 227 -18.94 0.02 -16.04
CA ALA A 227 -18.70 -0.95 -14.98
C ALA A 227 -19.09 -2.39 -15.39
N ARG A 228 -18.22 -3.35 -15.02
CA ARG A 228 -18.43 -4.79 -15.21
C ARG A 228 -19.04 -5.48 -14.00
N SER A 229 -19.27 -4.73 -12.92
CA SER A 229 -19.81 -5.21 -11.64
C SER A 229 -20.73 -4.17 -11.04
N VAL A 230 -21.83 -4.59 -10.42
CA VAL A 230 -22.75 -3.68 -9.70
C VAL A 230 -22.10 -3.16 -8.41
N SER A 231 -21.47 -4.06 -7.63
CA SER A 231 -20.92 -3.70 -6.33
C SER A 231 -19.61 -2.91 -6.42
N LEU A 232 -18.85 -3.10 -7.50
CA LEU A 232 -17.57 -2.46 -7.74
C LEU A 232 -17.65 -1.35 -8.81
N ASP A 233 -18.84 -0.85 -9.11
CA ASP A 233 -19.04 0.29 -10.01
C ASP A 233 -18.48 1.57 -9.36
N LEU A 234 -17.35 2.00 -9.88
CA LEU A 234 -16.59 3.15 -9.36
C LEU A 234 -17.35 4.46 -9.58
N TYR A 235 -17.97 4.62 -10.77
CA TYR A 235 -18.71 5.83 -11.11
C TYR A 235 -19.94 6.00 -10.21
N ASP A 236 -20.76 4.98 -10.08
CA ASP A 236 -21.98 5.06 -9.28
C ASP A 236 -21.67 5.22 -7.78
N GLN A 237 -20.60 4.60 -7.28
CA GLN A 237 -20.13 4.81 -5.90
C GLN A 237 -19.73 6.28 -5.69
N TRP A 238 -18.94 6.83 -6.59
CA TRP A 238 -18.54 8.24 -6.56
C TRP A 238 -19.75 9.19 -6.66
N ASN A 239 -20.61 8.98 -7.65
CA ASN A 239 -21.79 9.81 -7.88
C ASN A 239 -22.71 9.86 -6.65
N THR A 240 -22.91 8.72 -5.99
CA THR A 240 -23.67 8.67 -4.74
C THR A 240 -23.01 9.48 -3.63
N MET A 241 -21.68 9.39 -3.47
CA MET A 241 -20.93 10.16 -2.48
C MET A 241 -20.98 11.66 -2.77
N GLU A 242 -20.87 12.08 -4.03
CA GLU A 242 -20.95 13.50 -4.42
C GLU A 242 -22.35 14.08 -4.15
N GLN A 243 -23.41 13.37 -4.57
CA GLN A 243 -24.78 13.87 -4.47
C GLN A 243 -25.35 13.84 -3.05
N HIS A 244 -24.81 12.99 -2.16
CA HIS A 244 -25.37 12.73 -0.83
C HIS A 244 -24.33 12.88 0.30
N ASN A 245 -23.44 13.88 0.18
CA ASN A 245 -22.49 14.27 1.21
C ASN A 245 -21.69 13.09 1.82
N GLY A 246 -21.06 12.29 0.97
CA GLY A 246 -20.21 11.18 1.40
C GLY A 246 -20.93 9.85 1.64
N LYS A 247 -22.24 9.78 1.41
CA LYS A 247 -23.01 8.55 1.58
C LYS A 247 -22.53 7.44 0.64
N TRP A 248 -22.35 6.25 1.18
CA TRP A 248 -22.02 5.05 0.39
C TRP A 248 -23.27 4.48 -0.30
N ARG A 249 -23.08 3.84 -1.45
CA ARG A 249 -24.18 3.12 -2.15
C ARG A 249 -24.73 1.97 -1.31
N PHE A 250 -23.83 1.23 -0.67
CA PHE A 250 -24.13 0.05 0.14
C PHE A 250 -23.64 0.25 1.55
N THR A 251 -23.92 -0.71 2.45
CA THR A 251 -23.49 -0.64 3.85
C THR A 251 -21.97 -0.52 3.95
N SER A 252 -21.50 0.55 4.55
CA SER A 252 -20.07 0.81 4.74
C SER A 252 -19.53 0.15 6.02
N PRO A 253 -18.22 -0.14 6.11
CA PRO A 253 -17.59 -0.65 7.32
C PRO A 253 -17.37 0.49 8.33
N THR A 254 -18.43 0.90 9.02
CA THR A 254 -18.48 2.15 9.81
C THR A 254 -17.36 2.28 10.85
N HIS A 255 -17.05 1.21 11.57
CA HIS A 255 -15.98 1.16 12.57
C HIS A 255 -14.59 1.40 11.92
N VAL A 256 -14.35 0.76 10.77
CA VAL A 256 -13.10 0.90 10.00
C VAL A 256 -12.94 2.32 9.45
N VAL A 257 -14.04 2.89 8.92
CA VAL A 257 -14.06 4.27 8.42
C VAL A 257 -13.73 5.25 9.54
N ARG A 258 -14.28 5.04 10.74
CA ARG A 258 -13.99 5.89 11.89
C ARG A 258 -12.54 5.75 12.37
N ALA A 259 -12.00 4.52 12.38
CA ALA A 259 -10.59 4.27 12.67
C ALA A 259 -9.66 4.96 11.67
N PHE A 260 -10.03 4.91 10.39
CA PHE A 260 -9.26 5.56 9.33
C PHE A 260 -9.28 7.09 9.45
N TYR A 261 -10.41 7.67 9.83
CA TYR A 261 -10.47 9.10 10.14
C TYR A 261 -9.48 9.48 11.24
N GLN A 262 -9.42 8.68 12.32
CA GLN A 262 -8.45 8.89 13.40
C GLN A 262 -7.01 8.79 12.89
N ALA A 263 -6.73 7.81 12.04
CA ALA A 263 -5.40 7.63 11.44
C ALA A 263 -4.97 8.81 10.55
N LEU A 264 -5.91 9.45 9.84
CA LEU A 264 -5.64 10.67 9.07
C LEU A 264 -5.28 11.85 9.99
N LEU A 265 -5.99 12.02 11.13
CA LEU A 265 -5.66 13.05 12.11
C LEU A 265 -4.27 12.83 12.74
N GLU A 266 -3.90 11.59 12.98
CA GLU A 266 -2.57 11.23 13.48
C GLU A 266 -1.47 11.52 12.45
N LEU A 267 -1.72 11.22 11.16
CA LEU A 267 -0.79 11.58 10.08
C LEU A 267 -0.55 13.09 10.01
N GLU A 268 -1.60 13.90 10.13
CA GLU A 268 -1.48 15.36 10.17
C GLU A 268 -0.69 15.84 11.42
N THR A 269 -0.98 15.26 12.57
CA THR A 269 -0.31 15.58 13.85
C THR A 269 1.19 15.20 13.80
N GLU A 270 1.54 14.13 13.11
CA GLU A 270 2.93 13.71 12.90
C GLU A 270 3.73 14.69 12.03
N GLY A 271 3.05 15.54 11.26
CA GLY A 271 3.67 16.46 10.30
C GLY A 271 3.45 16.05 8.83
N GLY A 272 2.45 15.23 8.58
CA GLY A 272 2.03 14.79 7.25
C GLY A 272 2.94 13.73 6.62
N VAL A 273 2.79 13.56 5.30
CA VAL A 273 3.50 12.52 4.54
C VAL A 273 5.03 12.70 4.63
N ALA A 274 5.53 13.93 4.65
CA ALA A 274 6.96 14.19 4.70
C ALA A 274 7.60 13.67 6.01
N ALA A 275 6.99 13.95 7.16
CA ALA A 275 7.48 13.47 8.45
C ALA A 275 7.39 11.94 8.56
N ARG A 276 6.27 11.36 8.12
CA ARG A 276 6.07 9.91 8.07
C ARG A 276 7.10 9.21 7.18
N TYR A 277 7.38 9.76 6.02
CA TYR A 277 8.41 9.26 5.12
C TYR A 277 9.78 9.26 5.79
N GLN A 278 10.16 10.33 6.48
CA GLN A 278 11.45 10.41 7.19
C GLN A 278 11.55 9.35 8.29
N ARG A 279 10.49 9.13 9.07
CA ARG A 279 10.44 8.06 10.08
C ARG A 279 10.61 6.68 9.45
N TYR A 280 9.89 6.39 8.38
CA TYR A 280 10.00 5.10 7.69
C TYR A 280 11.37 4.90 7.05
N LEU A 281 11.94 5.96 6.46
CA LEU A 281 13.26 5.92 5.86
C LEU A 281 14.35 5.65 6.92
N GLN A 282 14.28 6.33 8.06
CA GLN A 282 15.19 6.10 9.19
C GLN A 282 15.08 4.66 9.71
N ASN A 283 13.88 4.16 9.91
CA ASN A 283 13.64 2.77 10.33
C ASN A 283 14.25 1.79 9.34
N GLN A 284 14.01 1.97 8.03
CA GLN A 284 14.49 1.09 6.97
C GLN A 284 16.03 1.10 6.88
N GLN A 285 16.65 2.27 6.93
CA GLN A 285 18.11 2.39 6.88
C GLN A 285 18.78 1.75 8.08
N THR A 286 18.24 1.95 9.28
CA THR A 286 18.74 1.30 10.51
C THR A 286 18.58 -0.21 10.44
N LEU A 287 17.40 -0.69 9.97
CA LEU A 287 17.16 -2.11 9.79
C LEU A 287 18.15 -2.72 8.80
N SER A 288 18.27 -2.15 7.61
CA SER A 288 19.13 -2.70 6.55
C SER A 288 20.60 -2.75 6.98
N LYS A 289 21.11 -1.67 7.58
CA LYS A 289 22.47 -1.62 8.09
C LYS A 289 22.71 -2.64 9.20
N GLY A 290 21.80 -2.74 10.18
CA GLY A 290 21.91 -3.69 11.27
C GLY A 290 21.85 -5.14 10.80
N MET A 291 20.96 -5.47 9.87
CA MET A 291 20.85 -6.81 9.28
C MET A 291 22.11 -7.20 8.50
N GLN A 292 22.67 -6.28 7.71
CA GLN A 292 23.94 -6.52 6.99
C GLN A 292 25.12 -6.79 7.97
N GLN A 293 25.18 -6.05 9.09
CA GLN A 293 26.17 -6.30 10.15
C GLN A 293 26.00 -7.69 10.80
N LEU A 294 24.76 -8.20 10.83
CA LEU A 294 24.44 -9.54 11.31
C LEU A 294 24.61 -10.64 10.23
N GLY A 295 25.12 -10.28 9.05
CA GLY A 295 25.42 -11.22 7.96
C GLY A 295 24.23 -11.58 7.07
N PHE A 296 23.12 -10.82 7.08
CA PHE A 296 22.01 -10.99 6.18
C PHE A 296 22.18 -10.13 4.92
N GLU A 297 21.88 -10.69 3.77
CA GLU A 297 21.97 -10.01 2.47
C GLU A 297 20.60 -9.48 2.03
N LEU A 298 20.60 -8.32 1.36
CA LEU A 298 19.41 -7.75 0.74
C LEU A 298 19.11 -8.48 -0.58
N VAL A 299 17.81 -8.64 -0.90
CA VAL A 299 17.38 -9.18 -2.19
C VAL A 299 17.57 -8.17 -3.31
N LEU A 300 17.33 -6.87 -3.05
CA LEU A 300 17.50 -5.82 -4.04
C LEU A 300 18.97 -5.36 -4.10
N GLY A 301 19.53 -5.27 -5.31
CA GLY A 301 20.84 -4.67 -5.56
C GLY A 301 20.82 -3.14 -5.43
N GLU A 302 22.00 -2.53 -5.43
CA GLU A 302 22.18 -1.07 -5.27
C GLU A 302 21.58 -0.27 -6.45
N GLU A 303 21.41 -0.89 -7.61
CA GLU A 303 20.79 -0.29 -8.81
C GLU A 303 19.28 -0.10 -8.68
N CYS A 304 18.64 -0.78 -7.72
CA CYS A 304 17.21 -0.72 -7.49
C CYS A 304 16.85 0.33 -6.43
N LEU A 305 15.76 1.06 -6.65
CA LEU A 305 15.25 1.99 -5.65
C LEU A 305 14.50 1.21 -4.56
N GLN A 306 15.14 1.04 -3.41
CA GLN A 306 14.56 0.39 -2.22
C GLN A 306 13.53 1.30 -1.57
N SER A 307 12.31 0.78 -1.35
CA SER A 307 11.27 1.52 -0.62
C SER A 307 11.55 1.56 0.88
N PRO A 308 11.09 2.60 1.58
CA PRO A 308 11.13 2.63 3.05
C PRO A 308 10.01 1.80 3.70
N ILE A 309 9.24 1.06 2.91
CA ILE A 309 8.02 0.36 3.34
C ILE A 309 8.32 -1.03 3.87
N ILE A 310 9.14 -1.77 3.13
CA ILE A 310 9.47 -3.17 3.41
C ILE A 310 10.84 -3.50 2.83
N THR A 311 11.60 -4.30 3.55
CA THR A 311 12.90 -4.82 3.09
C THR A 311 12.85 -6.34 3.04
N THR A 312 13.37 -6.90 1.95
CA THR A 312 13.46 -8.36 1.74
C THR A 312 14.91 -8.79 1.90
N PHE A 313 15.11 -9.81 2.73
CA PHE A 313 16.42 -10.39 3.05
C PHE A 313 16.49 -11.83 2.57
N LEU A 314 17.65 -12.25 2.06
CA LEU A 314 17.93 -13.65 1.77
C LEU A 314 18.06 -14.46 3.08
N TYR A 315 17.75 -15.75 3.00
CA TYR A 315 18.12 -16.64 4.11
C TYR A 315 19.65 -16.71 4.22
N PRO A 316 20.19 -16.71 5.43
CA PRO A 316 21.63 -16.88 5.60
C PRO A 316 22.05 -18.29 5.14
N THR A 317 23.29 -18.41 4.67
CA THR A 317 23.84 -19.68 4.17
C THR A 317 24.12 -20.73 5.24
N ALA A 318 23.81 -20.43 6.51
CA ALA A 318 24.02 -21.34 7.64
C ALA A 318 23.10 -22.57 7.54
N GLU A 319 23.68 -23.78 7.53
CA GLU A 319 22.93 -25.05 7.37
C GLU A 319 21.80 -25.26 8.40
N LYS A 320 21.90 -24.61 9.56
CA LYS A 320 20.93 -24.72 10.66
C LYS A 320 19.83 -23.66 10.62
N PHE A 321 19.84 -22.74 9.67
CA PHE A 321 18.80 -21.72 9.59
C PHE A 321 17.46 -22.32 9.21
N SER A 322 16.43 -22.02 9.99
CA SER A 322 15.03 -22.32 9.71
C SER A 322 14.21 -21.07 9.89
N PHE A 323 13.53 -20.62 8.84
CA PHE A 323 12.64 -19.46 8.92
C PHE A 323 11.55 -19.66 9.97
N GLN A 324 11.00 -20.86 10.11
CA GLN A 324 9.99 -21.16 11.13
C GLN A 324 10.52 -20.94 12.54
N SER A 325 11.71 -21.47 12.86
CA SER A 325 12.36 -21.27 14.16
C SER A 325 12.71 -19.80 14.41
N PHE A 326 13.22 -19.12 13.40
CA PHE A 326 13.52 -17.69 13.43
C PHE A 326 12.26 -16.86 13.74
N TYR A 327 11.20 -17.08 12.97
CA TYR A 327 9.90 -16.42 13.15
C TYR A 327 9.33 -16.65 14.57
N GLU A 328 9.33 -17.88 15.05
CA GLU A 328 8.79 -18.20 16.38
C GLU A 328 9.61 -17.58 17.52
N THR A 329 10.92 -17.50 17.36
CA THR A 329 11.80 -16.87 18.34
C THR A 329 11.54 -15.36 18.39
N LEU A 330 11.48 -14.68 17.24
CA LEU A 330 11.18 -13.25 17.19
C LEU A 330 9.77 -12.95 17.72
N LYS A 331 8.81 -13.80 17.42
CA LYS A 331 7.43 -13.65 17.93
C LYS A 331 7.37 -13.78 19.46
N LYS A 332 8.15 -14.66 20.05
CA LYS A 332 8.29 -14.75 21.54
C LYS A 332 8.90 -13.50 22.13
N SER A 333 9.78 -12.83 21.39
CA SER A 333 10.39 -11.54 21.76
C SER A 333 9.49 -10.33 21.44
N GLY A 334 8.25 -10.56 20.95
CA GLY A 334 7.28 -9.49 20.66
C GLY A 334 7.28 -8.97 19.23
N TYR A 335 7.99 -9.60 18.28
CA TYR A 335 8.09 -9.14 16.90
C TYR A 335 7.53 -10.16 15.92
N VAL A 336 6.67 -9.72 15.00
CA VAL A 336 6.11 -10.54 13.93
C VAL A 336 6.58 -10.04 12.58
N ILE A 337 7.36 -10.86 11.87
CA ILE A 337 7.87 -10.60 10.52
C ILE A 337 7.09 -11.41 9.48
N TYR A 338 7.42 -11.29 8.20
CA TYR A 338 6.67 -11.93 7.12
C TYR A 338 7.55 -12.89 6.30
N PRO A 339 6.99 -14.02 5.82
CA PRO A 339 7.70 -14.90 4.90
C PRO A 339 7.98 -14.16 3.58
N GLY A 340 8.99 -14.62 2.86
CA GLY A 340 9.30 -14.15 1.52
C GLY A 340 8.18 -14.45 0.52
N LYS A 341 8.23 -13.76 -0.62
CA LYS A 341 7.25 -13.89 -1.69
C LYS A 341 7.90 -13.88 -3.09
N VAL A 342 9.22 -13.73 -3.15
CA VAL A 342 9.98 -13.84 -4.38
C VAL A 342 9.98 -15.30 -4.83
N THR A 343 9.70 -15.55 -6.10
CA THR A 343 9.37 -16.89 -6.62
C THR A 343 10.52 -17.89 -6.45
N ASP A 344 11.74 -17.49 -6.78
CA ASP A 344 12.89 -18.40 -6.86
C ASP A 344 13.93 -18.20 -5.75
N LEU A 345 13.58 -17.45 -4.69
CA LEU A 345 14.53 -17.12 -3.61
C LEU A 345 14.00 -17.54 -2.24
N ASN A 346 14.88 -18.18 -1.47
CA ASN A 346 14.65 -18.37 -0.04
C ASN A 346 14.89 -17.05 0.68
N CYS A 347 13.81 -16.36 1.05
CA CYS A 347 13.87 -15.02 1.61
C CYS A 347 12.76 -14.79 2.64
N PHE A 348 12.89 -13.69 3.38
CA PHE A 348 11.87 -13.19 4.30
C PHE A 348 11.79 -11.67 4.22
N ARG A 349 10.72 -11.10 4.76
CA ARG A 349 10.46 -9.67 4.69
C ARG A 349 10.25 -9.08 6.07
N ILE A 350 10.76 -7.86 6.25
CA ILE A 350 10.53 -7.04 7.44
C ILE A 350 9.96 -5.70 6.99
N GLY A 351 8.75 -5.38 7.44
CA GLY A 351 8.08 -4.10 7.17
C GLY A 351 8.46 -3.04 8.19
N ASN A 352 8.48 -1.78 7.75
CA ASN A 352 8.86 -0.63 8.59
C ASN A 352 7.68 0.31 8.86
N ILE A 353 6.49 -0.03 8.35
CA ILE A 353 5.29 0.80 8.43
C ILE A 353 4.44 0.47 9.66
N GLY A 354 3.62 1.43 10.07
CA GLY A 354 2.77 1.30 11.24
C GLY A 354 3.27 2.15 12.40
N GLU A 355 2.76 1.84 13.58
CA GLU A 355 3.20 2.41 14.86
C GLU A 355 4.55 1.77 15.24
N VAL A 356 5.59 2.10 14.44
CA VAL A 356 6.95 1.55 14.51
C VAL A 356 7.95 2.69 14.53
N TYR A 357 8.81 2.69 15.51
CA TYR A 357 9.82 3.73 15.75
C TYR A 357 11.23 3.13 15.79
N ILE A 358 12.23 3.99 15.82
CA ILE A 358 13.65 3.59 15.78
C ILE A 358 14.02 2.60 16.89
N HIS A 359 13.52 2.84 18.12
CA HIS A 359 13.78 1.96 19.26
C HIS A 359 13.19 0.55 19.09
N ASP A 360 12.09 0.41 18.33
CA ASP A 360 11.51 -0.89 17.99
C ASP A 360 12.41 -1.66 17.03
N ILE A 361 12.99 -0.96 16.06
CA ILE A 361 13.95 -1.54 15.09
C ILE A 361 15.24 -1.97 15.82
N GLU A 362 15.76 -1.15 16.73
CA GLU A 362 16.91 -1.49 17.56
C GLU A 362 16.64 -2.73 18.44
N GLY A 363 15.45 -2.79 19.06
CA GLY A 363 15.02 -3.95 19.83
C GLY A 363 14.87 -5.22 18.98
N LEU A 364 14.32 -5.11 17.76
CA LEU A 364 14.29 -6.22 16.81
C LEU A 364 15.68 -6.71 16.45
N LEU A 365 16.62 -5.81 16.12
CA LEU A 365 17.99 -6.15 15.77
C LEU A 365 18.69 -6.86 16.93
N ALA A 366 18.49 -6.43 18.17
CA ALA A 366 19.03 -7.12 19.36
C ALA A 366 18.46 -8.55 19.51
N ALA A 367 17.15 -8.74 19.24
CA ALA A 367 16.53 -10.06 19.26
C ALA A 367 17.06 -10.98 18.15
N ILE A 368 17.31 -10.42 16.95
CA ILE A 368 17.93 -11.15 15.83
C ILE A 368 19.39 -11.53 16.16
N ALA A 369 20.18 -10.62 16.74
CA ALA A 369 21.56 -10.90 17.18
C ALA A 369 21.60 -12.08 18.16
N SER A 370 20.73 -12.07 19.18
CA SER A 370 20.62 -13.17 20.14
C SER A 370 20.23 -14.51 19.48
N TYR A 371 19.36 -14.48 18.47
CA TYR A 371 19.05 -15.67 17.69
C TYR A 371 20.26 -16.19 16.92
N CYS A 372 21.02 -15.31 16.25
CA CYS A 372 22.21 -15.68 15.50
C CYS A 372 23.26 -16.33 16.39
N GLU A 373 23.55 -15.75 17.57
CA GLU A 373 24.49 -16.31 18.56
C GLU A 373 24.06 -17.70 19.03
N SER A 374 22.78 -17.87 19.35
CA SER A 374 22.29 -19.13 19.96
C SER A 374 22.04 -20.26 18.97
N HIS A 375 21.75 -19.95 17.69
CA HIS A 375 21.30 -20.96 16.70
C HIS A 375 22.23 -21.09 15.49
N LEU A 376 22.99 -20.05 15.12
CA LEU A 376 23.82 -20.06 13.92
C LEU A 376 25.30 -20.15 14.21
N ASN A 377 25.75 -20.11 15.49
CA ASN A 377 27.15 -20.07 15.92
C ASN A 377 27.97 -18.95 15.24
N GLN A 378 27.34 -17.87 14.83
CA GLN A 378 27.96 -16.68 14.27
C GLN A 378 28.28 -15.72 15.42
N ALA A 379 29.56 -15.47 15.68
CA ALA A 379 29.95 -14.38 16.57
C ALA A 379 29.52 -13.06 15.93
N VAL A 380 28.64 -12.31 16.59
CA VAL A 380 28.28 -10.96 16.16
C VAL A 380 29.52 -10.08 16.37
N THR A 381 30.09 -9.60 15.26
CA THR A 381 31.13 -8.55 15.35
C THR A 381 30.42 -7.25 15.74
N ALA A 382 30.74 -6.80 16.98
CA ALA A 382 30.23 -5.57 17.57
C ALA A 382 30.66 -4.30 16.77
#